data_135447d20bbe418ba7f6b0ff6643902b
#
_entry.id   135447d20bbe418ba7f6b0ff6643902b
#
_cell.length_a   1.000
_cell.length_b   1.000
_cell.length_c   1.000
_cell.angle_alpha   90.00
_cell.angle_beta   90.00
_cell.angle_gamma   90.00
#
_symmetry.space_group_name_H-M   'P 1'
#
loop_
_entity.id
_entity.type
_entity.pdbx_description
1 polymer ?
#
loop_
_entity_poly.entity_id
_entity_poly.type
_entity_poly.pdbx_seq_one_letter_code
_entity_poly.pdbx_strand_id
1 'polypeptide(L)'
;MKKRVSIGLLLAAVGALALIAAGCGGGSDKSSGGGSTGGGGGGKVSALPASSCGSLEFKGSGDADYLIASDLPLQGGSRTQTTQMNAAIRYVLGQQDWKAGKYNIAFQACDDSTAQLGKWDPDKCSANAHAYAQNSKLLGVIGTFNSGCAAIEIPVLNQAPGGGLQLLSPANTYGCLTEPCAGDEPEKYYPSGKRNYARVAPSDPNQGAVDAKFLVSQGVKRVSVLNDKEAYGLGVAKNFAGAAKAAGMTVTGFTAYDPKQANYQALFTRIKGQNPDAVFIGGLIDENSGQLINDKVQILGSNEQVKLMLPDGFTTDAVFDRSQGGTPNAKGAFFSVAGVGIDKYKGAALKFINGFKSTLNGKPVDPYAILGAQAAQVLLDAIEKSDGTRSDVIAKVFATKVSNGLIGNFSFNENGDLTGAKGAAVLFTIYKGTNHLNTLLTTAPDPKLVAAARKEAAG
;
A
#
# COMPACT_ATOMS: atom_id res chain seq x y z
N MET A 1 -26.69 49.18 35.69
CA MET A 1 -25.54 49.88 36.27
C MET A 1 -24.29 49.48 35.50
N LYS A 2 -23.69 50.52 34.88
CA LYS A 2 -22.46 50.44 34.07
C LYS A 2 -21.23 50.29 34.97
N LYS A 3 -20.26 49.48 34.57
CA LYS A 3 -18.84 49.79 34.83
C LYS A 3 -17.96 49.24 33.70
N ARG A 4 -17.33 50.15 32.99
CA ARG A 4 -16.17 50.00 32.09
C ARG A 4 -14.90 50.14 32.92
N VAL A 5 -13.83 49.44 32.52
CA VAL A 5 -12.41 49.80 32.71
C VAL A 5 -11.63 48.90 31.72
N SER A 6 -11.05 49.33 30.70
CA SER A 6 -9.92 50.20 30.33
C SER A 6 -8.66 49.40 30.02
N ILE A 7 -8.26 49.58 28.83
CA ILE A 7 -7.06 49.31 28.04
C ILE A 7 -5.76 49.60 28.81
N GLY A 8 -4.77 48.76 28.62
CA GLY A 8 -3.36 49.02 28.96
C GLY A 8 -2.45 48.53 27.85
N LEU A 9 -2.06 49.48 27.03
CA LEU A 9 -1.02 49.36 25.98
C LEU A 9 0.34 49.54 26.62
N LEU A 10 1.33 48.69 26.34
CA LEU A 10 2.75 48.94 26.65
C LEU A 10 3.58 48.53 25.43
N LEU A 11 4.08 49.57 24.76
CA LEU A 11 5.19 49.57 23.81
C LEU A 11 6.50 49.78 24.57
N ALA A 12 7.57 49.08 24.23
CA ALA A 12 8.99 49.48 24.27
C ALA A 12 9.83 48.30 23.77
N ALA A 13 10.80 48.33 23.01
CA ALA A 13 11.63 49.28 22.23
C ALA A 13 12.86 48.46 21.82
N VAL A 14 13.21 48.58 20.60
CA VAL A 14 14.43 48.38 19.82
C VAL A 14 15.76 48.30 20.64
N GLY A 15 16.61 47.33 20.25
CA GLY A 15 18.04 47.31 20.59
C GLY A 15 18.84 46.52 19.55
N ALA A 16 19.34 47.21 18.55
CA ALA A 16 20.32 46.68 17.61
C ALA A 16 21.73 46.79 18.21
N LEU A 17 22.54 45.74 18.07
CA LEU A 17 24.00 45.83 18.20
C LEU A 17 24.64 44.97 17.11
N ALA A 18 25.26 45.66 16.17
CA ALA A 18 26.22 45.11 15.23
C ALA A 18 27.62 45.09 15.85
N LEU A 19 28.37 44.02 15.65
CA LEU A 19 29.80 43.97 15.85
C LEU A 19 30.49 43.23 14.71
N ILE A 20 31.31 43.99 14.02
CA ILE A 20 32.21 43.62 12.92
C ILE A 20 33.48 43.06 13.55
N ALA A 21 34.00 41.96 13.01
CA ALA A 21 35.44 41.68 13.11
C ALA A 21 35.92 40.97 11.85
N ALA A 22 36.83 41.62 11.16
CA ALA A 22 37.52 41.17 9.97
C ALA A 22 38.67 40.21 10.31
N GLY A 23 38.95 39.28 9.43
CA GLY A 23 40.19 38.47 9.45
C GLY A 23 40.52 38.00 8.04
N CYS A 24 41.53 38.61 7.45
CA CYS A 24 42.09 38.30 6.13
C CYS A 24 42.86 36.97 6.10
N GLY A 25 42.87 36.32 4.94
CA GLY A 25 43.82 35.26 4.62
C GLY A 25 43.59 34.75 3.22
N GLY A 26 44.36 35.22 2.25
CA GLY A 26 44.26 35.02 0.85
C GLY A 26 44.91 33.73 0.34
N GLY A 27 44.51 33.33 -0.85
CA GLY A 27 45.07 32.24 -1.62
C GLY A 27 44.39 32.20 -2.97
N SER A 28 44.95 32.87 -3.93
CA SER A 28 44.54 32.82 -5.34
C SER A 28 45.10 31.55 -5.97
N ASP A 29 44.26 30.80 -6.68
CA ASP A 29 44.73 30.08 -7.86
C ASP A 29 43.63 30.02 -8.93
N LYS A 30 44.02 30.44 -10.10
CA LYS A 30 43.29 30.46 -11.35
C LYS A 30 43.28 29.04 -11.93
N SER A 31 42.16 28.59 -12.43
CA SER A 31 42.13 27.58 -13.44
C SER A 31 40.92 27.76 -14.39
N SER A 32 41.27 27.98 -15.57
CA SER A 32 40.68 28.03 -16.89
C SER A 32 39.51 27.08 -17.12
N GLY A 33 38.56 27.62 -17.94
CA GLY A 33 37.40 26.89 -18.49
C GLY A 33 37.78 25.80 -19.46
N GLY A 34 36.90 24.80 -19.48
CA GLY A 34 36.85 23.75 -20.46
C GLY A 34 35.47 23.15 -20.48
N GLY A 35 34.69 23.48 -21.50
CA GLY A 35 33.45 22.82 -21.76
C GLY A 35 33.68 21.33 -22.05
N SER A 36 32.89 20.46 -21.46
CA SER A 36 32.80 19.05 -21.84
C SER A 36 31.36 18.64 -21.95
N THR A 37 31.02 18.27 -23.15
CA THR A 37 29.86 17.54 -23.63
C THR A 37 29.69 16.21 -22.92
N GLY A 38 28.44 15.87 -22.66
CA GLY A 38 27.81 14.61 -22.29
C GLY A 38 28.69 13.36 -22.06
N GLY A 39 28.61 12.86 -20.83
CA GLY A 39 29.09 11.54 -20.46
C GLY A 39 28.51 11.18 -19.10
N GLY A 40 27.85 10.00 -19.02
CA GLY A 40 27.15 9.52 -17.83
C GLY A 40 28.00 9.58 -16.57
N GLY A 41 27.56 10.38 -15.60
CA GLY A 41 28.25 10.59 -14.35
C GLY A 41 28.23 9.35 -13.47
N GLY A 42 29.35 8.68 -13.33
CA GLY A 42 29.60 7.62 -12.35
C GLY A 42 29.72 8.15 -10.91
N GLY A 43 28.64 8.75 -10.38
CA GLY A 43 28.58 9.10 -8.94
C GLY A 43 28.15 7.87 -8.14
N LYS A 44 28.71 7.75 -6.92
CA LYS A 44 28.28 6.74 -5.95
C LYS A 44 26.78 6.87 -5.66
N VAL A 45 26.11 5.73 -5.38
CA VAL A 45 24.73 5.72 -4.88
C VAL A 45 24.67 6.46 -3.57
N SER A 46 23.85 7.49 -3.48
CA SER A 46 23.60 8.24 -2.25
C SER A 46 22.36 7.68 -1.54
N ALA A 47 22.43 7.61 -0.18
CA ALA A 47 21.32 7.20 0.63
C ALA A 47 20.18 8.22 0.58
N LEU A 48 18.95 7.71 0.71
CA LEU A 48 17.74 8.49 0.97
C LEU A 48 17.78 9.03 2.42
N PRO A 49 16.96 10.05 2.75
CA PRO A 49 16.99 10.69 4.06
C PRO A 49 16.76 9.71 5.22
N ALA A 50 17.65 9.74 6.23
CA ALA A 50 17.56 8.92 7.43
C ALA A 50 16.34 9.23 8.32
N SER A 51 15.65 10.35 8.08
CA SER A 51 14.39 10.71 8.75
C SER A 51 13.23 9.77 8.38
N SER A 52 13.33 9.12 7.22
CA SER A 52 12.30 8.19 6.73
C SER A 52 12.85 6.81 6.37
N CYS A 53 14.12 6.71 6.03
CA CYS A 53 14.67 5.48 5.47
C CYS A 53 15.73 4.88 6.40
N GLY A 54 15.78 3.55 6.46
CA GLY A 54 16.85 2.82 7.12
C GLY A 54 18.20 3.00 6.44
N SER A 55 19.20 2.23 6.85
CA SER A 55 20.51 2.26 6.22
C SER A 55 20.48 1.81 4.76
N LEU A 56 21.34 2.37 3.92
CA LEU A 56 21.59 1.87 2.58
C LEU A 56 22.22 0.48 2.67
N GLU A 57 21.61 -0.49 2.00
CA GLU A 57 22.03 -1.88 2.01
C GLU A 57 22.57 -2.28 0.63
N PHE A 58 23.77 -2.86 0.60
CA PHE A 58 24.32 -3.54 -0.56
C PHE A 58 25.23 -4.68 -0.08
N LYS A 59 24.98 -5.89 -0.54
CA LYS A 59 25.74 -7.09 -0.12
C LYS A 59 26.37 -7.80 -1.34
N GLY A 60 26.42 -7.12 -2.48
CA GLY A 60 27.13 -7.57 -3.66
C GLY A 60 28.63 -7.25 -3.61
N SER A 61 29.33 -7.49 -4.70
CA SER A 61 30.74 -7.14 -4.88
C SER A 61 30.91 -5.83 -5.63
N GLY A 62 31.88 -5.00 -5.24
CA GLY A 62 32.14 -3.68 -5.82
C GLY A 62 31.22 -2.58 -5.27
N ASP A 63 31.04 -1.51 -6.05
CA ASP A 63 30.11 -0.43 -5.71
C ASP A 63 28.74 -0.70 -6.35
N ALA A 64 27.68 -0.21 -5.73
CA ALA A 64 26.34 -0.24 -6.33
C ALA A 64 26.24 0.82 -7.45
N ASP A 65 25.57 0.45 -8.55
CA ASP A 65 25.33 1.33 -9.70
C ASP A 65 24.05 2.14 -9.50
N TYR A 66 23.02 1.51 -8.95
CA TYR A 66 21.68 2.06 -8.74
C TYR A 66 21.08 1.66 -7.41
N LEU A 67 20.00 2.36 -7.06
CA LEU A 67 19.21 2.15 -5.86
C LEU A 67 17.78 1.75 -6.26
N ILE A 68 17.20 0.81 -5.53
CA ILE A 68 15.76 0.66 -5.40
C ILE A 68 15.36 0.89 -3.95
N ALA A 69 14.15 1.38 -3.73
CA ALA A 69 13.63 1.60 -2.37
C ALA A 69 12.32 0.83 -2.18
N SER A 70 11.94 0.60 -0.93
CA SER A 70 10.55 0.36 -0.58
C SER A 70 10.00 1.53 0.21
N ASP A 71 8.69 1.80 0.09
CA ASP A 71 7.97 2.77 0.92
C ASP A 71 6.72 2.12 1.50
N LEU A 72 6.77 1.80 2.80
CA LEU A 72 5.80 0.97 3.49
C LEU A 72 5.67 1.42 4.95
N PRO A 73 4.47 1.37 5.58
CA PRO A 73 4.32 1.74 6.99
C PRO A 73 5.05 0.76 7.91
N LEU A 74 6.01 1.25 8.68
CA LEU A 74 6.79 0.45 9.63
C LEU A 74 6.38 0.68 11.09
N GLN A 75 5.23 1.35 11.31
CA GLN A 75 4.57 1.55 12.60
C GLN A 75 3.14 0.99 12.54
N GLY A 76 2.52 0.80 13.71
CA GLY A 76 1.12 0.41 13.85
C GLY A 76 0.81 -1.04 13.50
N GLY A 77 -0.46 -1.34 13.22
CA GLY A 77 -0.97 -2.69 13.01
C GLY A 77 -0.48 -3.35 11.72
N SER A 78 -0.17 -2.56 10.70
CA SER A 78 0.35 -3.05 9.42
C SER A 78 1.83 -3.43 9.47
N ARG A 79 2.57 -3.02 10.52
CA ARG A 79 4.02 -3.21 10.65
C ARG A 79 4.48 -4.66 10.46
N THR A 80 3.73 -5.62 10.98
CA THR A 80 4.11 -7.05 10.90
C THR A 80 4.16 -7.51 9.45
N GLN A 81 3.17 -7.15 8.64
CA GLN A 81 3.09 -7.47 7.22
C GLN A 81 4.19 -6.78 6.42
N THR A 82 4.31 -5.46 6.58
CA THR A 82 5.24 -4.63 5.81
C THR A 82 6.71 -4.93 6.12
N THR A 83 7.01 -5.29 7.38
CA THR A 83 8.34 -5.80 7.75
C THR A 83 8.67 -7.10 7.02
N GLN A 84 7.70 -8.02 6.88
CA GLN A 84 7.91 -9.25 6.11
C GLN A 84 8.02 -8.96 4.60
N MET A 85 7.29 -7.98 4.07
CA MET A 85 7.45 -7.54 2.67
C MET A 85 8.88 -7.05 2.42
N ASN A 86 9.42 -6.19 3.29
CA ASN A 86 10.81 -5.74 3.22
C ASN A 86 11.81 -6.89 3.32
N ALA A 87 11.56 -7.87 4.20
CA ALA A 87 12.39 -9.07 4.30
C ALA A 87 12.35 -9.91 3.00
N ALA A 88 11.18 -10.02 2.37
CA ALA A 88 11.03 -10.77 1.11
C ALA A 88 11.71 -10.06 -0.06
N ILE A 89 11.68 -8.71 -0.12
CA ILE A 89 12.45 -7.92 -1.11
C ILE A 89 13.96 -8.19 -0.94
N ARG A 90 14.47 -8.12 0.29
CA ARG A 90 15.89 -8.44 0.58
C ARG A 90 16.24 -9.88 0.23
N TYR A 91 15.31 -10.81 0.46
CA TYR A 91 15.52 -12.22 0.10
C TYR A 91 15.65 -12.40 -1.41
N VAL A 92 14.82 -11.71 -2.22
CA VAL A 92 14.93 -11.69 -3.69
C VAL A 92 16.27 -11.11 -4.13
N LEU A 93 16.68 -9.96 -3.59
CA LEU A 93 17.99 -9.36 -3.87
C LEU A 93 19.14 -10.31 -3.56
N GLY A 94 19.07 -10.97 -2.40
CA GLY A 94 20.09 -11.98 -2.02
C GLY A 94 20.16 -13.16 -2.98
N GLN A 95 19.02 -13.63 -3.51
CA GLN A 95 18.97 -14.71 -4.51
C GLN A 95 19.57 -14.31 -5.87
N GLN A 96 19.65 -13.00 -6.14
CA GLN A 96 20.21 -12.43 -7.38
C GLN A 96 21.59 -11.78 -7.15
N ASP A 97 22.28 -12.11 -6.04
CA ASP A 97 23.58 -11.53 -5.69
C ASP A 97 23.60 -10.00 -5.71
N TRP A 98 22.47 -9.35 -5.38
CA TRP A 98 22.26 -7.91 -5.40
C TRP A 98 22.48 -7.29 -6.79
N LYS A 99 22.04 -7.98 -7.83
CA LYS A 99 22.18 -7.57 -9.24
C LYS A 99 20.84 -7.57 -9.98
N ALA A 100 20.80 -6.72 -11.00
CA ALA A 100 19.83 -6.75 -12.08
C ALA A 100 20.60 -6.80 -13.40
N GLY A 101 20.86 -8.01 -13.92
CA GLY A 101 21.75 -8.25 -15.04
C GLY A 101 23.15 -7.73 -14.77
N LYS A 102 23.59 -6.73 -15.55
CA LYS A 102 24.92 -6.09 -15.43
C LYS A 102 25.03 -5.07 -14.28
N TYR A 103 23.91 -4.63 -13.69
CA TYR A 103 23.87 -3.56 -12.70
C TYR A 103 23.89 -4.10 -11.28
N ASN A 104 24.71 -3.50 -10.43
CA ASN A 104 24.71 -3.72 -8.98
C ASN A 104 23.63 -2.86 -8.31
N ILE A 105 22.75 -3.46 -7.53
CA ILE A 105 21.55 -2.81 -7.00
C ILE A 105 21.62 -2.71 -5.48
N ALA A 106 21.69 -1.48 -4.96
CA ALA A 106 21.47 -1.21 -3.54
C ALA A 106 19.97 -1.13 -3.21
N PHE A 107 19.64 -1.34 -1.94
CA PHE A 107 18.28 -1.25 -1.43
C PHE A 107 18.21 -0.38 -0.19
N GLN A 108 17.10 0.35 -0.06
CA GLN A 108 16.81 1.09 1.17
C GLN A 108 15.33 0.97 1.50
N ALA A 109 15.03 0.50 2.71
CA ALA A 109 13.66 0.42 3.20
C ALA A 109 13.27 1.74 3.86
N CYS A 110 12.20 2.36 3.38
CA CYS A 110 11.66 3.59 3.90
C CYS A 110 10.31 3.37 4.60
N ASP A 111 9.98 4.28 5.51
CA ASP A 111 8.81 4.28 6.36
C ASP A 111 7.92 5.48 6.00
N ASP A 112 6.71 5.23 5.54
CA ASP A 112 5.68 6.24 5.26
C ASP A 112 4.77 6.51 6.47
N SER A 113 5.05 5.87 7.61
CA SER A 113 4.26 5.99 8.83
C SER A 113 4.93 6.83 9.90
N THR A 114 4.14 7.27 10.89
CA THR A 114 4.64 7.95 12.08
C THR A 114 4.19 7.26 13.37
N ALA A 115 5.01 7.33 14.42
CA ALA A 115 4.65 6.78 15.72
C ALA A 115 3.45 7.49 16.34
N GLN A 116 3.23 8.78 16.02
CA GLN A 116 2.11 9.56 16.51
C GLN A 116 0.77 9.07 15.96
N LEU A 117 0.73 8.75 14.66
CA LEU A 117 -0.49 8.25 14.02
C LEU A 117 -0.64 6.74 14.17
N GLY A 118 0.47 6.01 14.34
CA GLY A 118 0.45 4.54 14.34
C GLY A 118 0.03 3.93 12.99
N LYS A 119 0.13 4.70 11.92
CA LYS A 119 -0.24 4.34 10.54
C LYS A 119 0.52 5.21 9.55
N TRP A 120 0.29 5.00 8.25
CA TRP A 120 0.80 5.88 7.20
C TRP A 120 0.41 7.34 7.43
N ASP A 121 1.27 8.26 7.02
CA ASP A 121 1.16 9.70 7.27
C ASP A 121 1.25 10.46 5.94
N PRO A 122 0.22 11.27 5.58
CA PRO A 122 0.21 12.01 4.31
C PRO A 122 1.41 12.92 4.09
N ASP A 123 1.85 13.61 5.14
CA ASP A 123 2.99 14.52 5.05
C ASP A 123 4.28 13.75 4.81
N LYS A 124 4.41 12.57 5.42
CA LYS A 124 5.56 11.70 5.25
C LYS A 124 5.60 11.06 3.85
N CYS A 125 4.45 10.59 3.32
CA CYS A 125 4.33 10.13 1.94
C CYS A 125 4.78 11.24 0.96
N SER A 126 4.32 12.48 1.16
CA SER A 126 4.73 13.62 0.32
C SER A 126 6.22 13.89 0.41
N ALA A 127 6.78 13.94 1.62
CA ALA A 127 8.21 14.17 1.83
C ALA A 127 9.09 13.07 1.22
N ASN A 128 8.67 11.82 1.36
CA ASN A 128 9.33 10.65 0.77
C ASN A 128 9.33 10.74 -0.76
N ALA A 129 8.17 10.99 -1.38
CA ALA A 129 8.06 11.12 -2.83
C ALA A 129 8.99 12.19 -3.41
N HIS A 130 9.09 13.35 -2.75
CA HIS A 130 10.01 14.41 -3.16
C HIS A 130 11.49 13.99 -3.03
N ALA A 131 11.85 13.29 -1.95
CA ALA A 131 13.20 12.77 -1.79
C ALA A 131 13.55 11.72 -2.85
N TYR A 132 12.61 10.84 -3.19
CA TYR A 132 12.77 9.84 -4.24
C TYR A 132 12.95 10.49 -5.62
N ALA A 133 12.13 11.47 -5.94
CA ALA A 133 12.22 12.18 -7.22
C ALA A 133 13.60 12.82 -7.44
N GLN A 134 14.23 13.33 -6.38
CA GLN A 134 15.53 14.01 -6.44
C GLN A 134 16.73 13.07 -6.53
N ASN A 135 16.63 11.81 -6.08
CA ASN A 135 17.75 10.86 -6.10
C ASN A 135 17.93 10.24 -7.48
N SER A 136 18.82 10.78 -8.30
CA SER A 136 19.04 10.35 -9.71
C SER A 136 19.48 8.88 -9.87
N LYS A 137 19.96 8.23 -8.81
CA LYS A 137 20.34 6.81 -8.81
C LYS A 137 19.21 5.88 -8.43
N LEU A 138 18.10 6.40 -7.95
CA LEU A 138 16.89 5.62 -7.64
C LEU A 138 16.13 5.32 -8.93
N LEU A 139 15.98 4.03 -9.26
CA LEU A 139 15.31 3.57 -10.49
C LEU A 139 13.87 3.11 -10.29
N GLY A 140 13.47 2.85 -9.04
CA GLY A 140 12.10 2.48 -8.73
C GLY A 140 11.85 2.34 -7.23
N VAL A 141 10.58 2.50 -6.86
CA VAL A 141 10.08 2.34 -5.50
C VAL A 141 9.08 1.19 -5.47
N ILE A 142 9.27 0.23 -4.56
CA ILE A 142 8.33 -0.83 -4.26
C ILE A 142 7.43 -0.34 -3.13
N GLY A 143 6.24 0.09 -3.48
CA GLY A 143 5.32 0.75 -2.57
C GLY A 143 4.10 1.30 -3.33
N THR A 144 3.22 1.93 -2.65
CA THR A 144 3.09 1.96 -1.19
C THR A 144 2.24 0.78 -0.70
N PHE A 145 2.08 0.62 0.61
CA PHE A 145 1.10 -0.32 1.15
C PHE A 145 -0.31 0.28 1.07
N ASN A 146 -0.47 1.53 1.50
CA ASN A 146 -1.74 2.22 1.58
C ASN A 146 -2.04 3.01 0.30
N SER A 147 -3.24 2.84 -0.25
CA SER A 147 -3.64 3.49 -1.51
C SER A 147 -3.73 5.02 -1.40
N GLY A 148 -4.02 5.54 -0.20
CA GLY A 148 -4.00 6.98 0.07
C GLY A 148 -2.59 7.59 -0.06
N CYS A 149 -1.56 6.87 0.40
CA CYS A 149 -0.16 7.26 0.21
C CYS A 149 0.22 7.24 -1.29
N ALA A 150 -0.17 6.19 -2.02
CA ALA A 150 0.06 6.10 -3.47
C ALA A 150 -0.58 7.28 -4.23
N ALA A 151 -1.79 7.70 -3.85
CA ALA A 151 -2.46 8.85 -4.45
C ALA A 151 -1.68 10.17 -4.29
N ILE A 152 -0.87 10.28 -3.23
CA ILE A 152 0.03 11.42 -2.98
C ILE A 152 1.35 11.26 -3.76
N GLU A 153 1.92 10.07 -3.77
CA GLU A 153 3.25 9.82 -4.35
C GLU A 153 3.24 9.78 -5.88
N ILE A 154 2.24 9.13 -6.49
CA ILE A 154 2.19 8.93 -7.95
C ILE A 154 2.40 10.24 -8.71
N PRO A 155 1.68 11.36 -8.43
CA PRO A 155 1.83 12.60 -9.20
C PRO A 155 3.20 13.26 -9.02
N VAL A 156 3.83 13.14 -7.86
CA VAL A 156 5.18 13.66 -7.61
C VAL A 156 6.22 12.84 -8.40
N LEU A 157 6.13 11.51 -8.29
CA LEU A 157 7.03 10.59 -9.00
C LEU A 157 6.80 10.62 -10.52
N ASN A 158 5.58 10.93 -10.96
CA ASN A 158 5.23 11.08 -12.36
C ASN A 158 5.99 12.23 -13.04
N GLN A 159 6.29 13.28 -12.28
CA GLN A 159 7.02 14.46 -12.73
C GLN A 159 8.51 14.41 -12.38
N ALA A 160 8.99 13.31 -11.81
CA ALA A 160 10.41 13.20 -11.43
C ALA A 160 11.33 13.34 -12.65
N PRO A 161 12.52 14.00 -12.49
CA PRO A 161 13.50 14.13 -13.57
C PRO A 161 13.89 12.77 -14.18
N GLY A 162 14.15 12.75 -15.46
CA GLY A 162 14.49 11.52 -16.20
C GLY A 162 13.28 10.77 -16.76
N GLY A 163 12.12 11.44 -16.86
CA GLY A 163 10.90 10.91 -17.48
C GLY A 163 9.97 10.17 -16.51
N GLY A 164 10.01 10.55 -15.24
CA GLY A 164 9.24 9.94 -14.16
C GLY A 164 10.05 8.90 -13.38
N LEU A 165 9.50 8.41 -12.26
CA LEU A 165 10.06 7.33 -11.46
C LEU A 165 9.00 6.25 -11.27
N GLN A 166 9.36 4.98 -11.48
CA GLN A 166 8.45 3.85 -11.32
C GLN A 166 8.04 3.69 -9.85
N LEU A 167 6.74 3.68 -9.59
CA LEU A 167 6.13 3.18 -8.35
C LEU A 167 5.46 1.84 -8.66
N LEU A 168 5.91 0.77 -8.01
CA LEU A 168 5.39 -0.58 -8.22
C LEU A 168 4.81 -1.13 -6.93
N SER A 169 3.48 -1.08 -6.83
CA SER A 169 2.82 -1.46 -5.57
C SER A 169 2.62 -2.96 -5.44
N PRO A 170 3.00 -3.52 -4.28
CA PRO A 170 2.65 -4.88 -3.91
C PRO A 170 1.30 -5.00 -3.20
N ALA A 171 0.61 -3.87 -2.90
CA ALA A 171 -0.52 -3.90 -1.97
C ALA A 171 -1.68 -2.95 -2.30
N ASN A 172 -1.47 -1.87 -3.06
CA ASN A 172 -2.57 -0.94 -3.33
C ASN A 172 -3.66 -1.59 -4.18
N THR A 173 -4.89 -1.53 -3.70
CA THR A 173 -6.05 -2.15 -4.37
C THR A 173 -7.09 -1.13 -4.83
N TYR A 174 -7.02 0.13 -4.41
CA TYR A 174 -7.93 1.18 -4.84
C TYR A 174 -7.98 1.28 -6.38
N GLY A 175 -9.15 0.95 -6.96
CA GLY A 175 -9.31 0.87 -8.42
C GLY A 175 -9.03 2.19 -9.12
N CYS A 176 -9.43 3.30 -8.51
CA CYS A 176 -9.35 4.63 -9.11
C CYS A 176 -7.91 5.19 -9.22
N LEU A 177 -6.90 4.50 -8.74
CA LEU A 177 -5.50 4.83 -9.07
C LEU A 177 -5.17 4.58 -10.54
N THR A 178 -5.94 3.72 -11.22
CA THR A 178 -5.68 3.22 -12.58
C THR A 178 -6.90 3.22 -13.48
N GLU A 179 -8.11 3.12 -12.91
CA GLU A 179 -9.37 3.03 -13.63
C GLU A 179 -10.18 4.35 -13.50
N PRO A 180 -10.98 4.74 -14.50
CA PRO A 180 -11.79 5.96 -14.43
C PRO A 180 -12.77 5.96 -13.26
N CYS A 181 -12.75 7.05 -12.49
CA CYS A 181 -13.67 7.32 -11.38
C CYS A 181 -14.04 8.81 -11.35
N ALA A 182 -14.94 9.17 -10.43
CA ALA A 182 -15.30 10.58 -10.23
C ALA A 182 -14.09 11.42 -9.77
N GLY A 183 -14.12 12.75 -10.01
CA GLY A 183 -13.09 13.67 -9.55
C GLY A 183 -11.79 13.58 -10.33
N ASP A 184 -11.87 13.37 -11.64
CA ASP A 184 -10.75 13.28 -12.58
C ASP A 184 -9.76 12.16 -12.25
N GLU A 185 -10.20 11.13 -11.54
CA GLU A 185 -9.40 9.91 -11.33
C GLU A 185 -9.53 8.99 -12.54
N PRO A 186 -8.42 8.40 -12.97
CA PRO A 186 -7.07 8.44 -12.41
C PRO A 186 -6.20 9.58 -12.97
N GLU A 187 -6.69 10.38 -13.92
CA GLU A 187 -5.86 11.30 -14.71
C GLU A 187 -5.14 12.36 -13.86
N LYS A 188 -5.75 12.79 -12.75
CA LYS A 188 -5.13 13.72 -11.80
C LYS A 188 -3.81 13.21 -11.20
N TYR A 189 -3.59 11.89 -11.19
CA TYR A 189 -2.36 11.28 -10.67
C TYR A 189 -1.22 11.26 -11.70
N TYR A 190 -1.51 11.54 -12.98
CA TYR A 190 -0.56 11.40 -14.08
C TYR A 190 -0.39 12.71 -14.87
N PRO A 191 0.09 13.79 -14.23
CA PRO A 191 0.17 15.12 -14.86
C PRO A 191 1.09 15.17 -16.09
N SER A 192 2.03 14.23 -16.25
CA SER A 192 2.83 14.12 -17.49
C SER A 192 2.08 13.47 -18.67
N GLY A 193 0.86 12.97 -18.47
CA GLY A 193 0.11 12.18 -19.44
C GLY A 193 0.65 10.77 -19.66
N LYS A 194 1.65 10.33 -18.89
CA LYS A 194 2.25 8.98 -18.99
C LYS A 194 2.07 8.24 -17.68
N ARG A 195 1.91 6.94 -17.73
CA ARG A 195 1.81 6.09 -16.53
C ARG A 195 3.21 5.78 -15.99
N ASN A 196 3.35 5.85 -14.66
CA ASN A 196 4.56 5.48 -13.90
C ASN A 196 4.23 4.60 -12.70
N TYR A 197 2.99 4.14 -12.60
CA TYR A 197 2.49 3.30 -11.52
C TYR A 197 1.99 1.97 -12.08
N ALA A 198 2.34 0.87 -11.42
CA ALA A 198 1.78 -0.45 -11.67
C ALA A 198 1.62 -1.19 -10.33
N ARG A 199 0.81 -2.25 -10.30
CA ARG A 199 0.60 -3.06 -9.09
C ARG A 199 0.57 -4.56 -9.38
N VAL A 200 1.14 -5.35 -8.48
CA VAL A 200 1.08 -6.81 -8.52
C VAL A 200 -0.03 -7.38 -7.62
N ALA A 201 -0.92 -6.52 -7.12
CA ALA A 201 -2.16 -6.88 -6.45
C ALA A 201 -3.36 -6.60 -7.36
N PRO A 202 -4.41 -7.45 -7.40
CA PRO A 202 -5.64 -7.16 -8.12
C PRO A 202 -6.43 -6.05 -7.42
N SER A 203 -7.16 -5.24 -8.21
CA SER A 203 -7.92 -4.10 -7.71
C SER A 203 -9.22 -4.47 -6.98
N ASP A 204 -9.72 -3.56 -6.12
CA ASP A 204 -10.92 -3.70 -5.28
C ASP A 204 -12.17 -4.24 -5.98
N PRO A 205 -12.49 -3.93 -7.27
CA PRO A 205 -13.64 -4.52 -7.93
C PRO A 205 -13.65 -6.05 -7.92
N ASN A 206 -12.45 -6.65 -8.01
CA ASN A 206 -12.30 -8.10 -7.97
C ASN A 206 -12.59 -8.65 -6.56
N GLN A 207 -12.08 -7.99 -5.52
CA GLN A 207 -12.27 -8.36 -4.13
C GLN A 207 -13.73 -8.19 -3.70
N GLY A 208 -14.32 -7.03 -3.98
CA GLY A 208 -15.75 -6.79 -3.69
C GLY A 208 -16.67 -7.81 -4.33
N ALA A 209 -16.37 -8.27 -5.56
CA ALA A 209 -17.10 -9.33 -6.22
C ALA A 209 -16.96 -10.69 -5.51
N VAL A 210 -15.76 -11.04 -5.07
CA VAL A 210 -15.50 -12.27 -4.30
C VAL A 210 -16.24 -12.25 -2.98
N ASP A 211 -16.13 -11.16 -2.23
CA ASP A 211 -16.72 -11.01 -0.91
C ASP A 211 -18.25 -11.05 -0.97
N ALA A 212 -18.84 -10.37 -1.95
CA ALA A 212 -20.29 -10.40 -2.16
C ALA A 212 -20.80 -11.81 -2.51
N LYS A 213 -20.14 -12.49 -3.47
CA LYS A 213 -20.49 -13.85 -3.85
C LYS A 213 -20.37 -14.82 -2.67
N PHE A 214 -19.30 -14.66 -1.88
CA PHE A 214 -19.11 -15.48 -0.69
C PHE A 214 -20.21 -15.25 0.34
N LEU A 215 -20.56 -14.01 0.69
CA LEU A 215 -21.62 -13.73 1.66
C LEU A 215 -22.98 -14.27 1.21
N VAL A 216 -23.32 -14.19 -0.09
CA VAL A 216 -24.52 -14.85 -0.62
C VAL A 216 -24.49 -16.36 -0.38
N SER A 217 -23.34 -17.01 -0.58
CA SER A 217 -23.20 -18.46 -0.30
C SER A 217 -23.35 -18.80 1.18
N GLN A 218 -23.14 -17.82 2.07
CA GLN A 218 -23.37 -17.93 3.51
C GLN A 218 -24.82 -17.59 3.92
N GLY A 219 -25.72 -17.40 2.97
CA GLY A 219 -27.14 -17.11 3.20
C GLY A 219 -27.46 -15.66 3.56
N VAL A 220 -26.50 -14.72 3.39
CA VAL A 220 -26.71 -13.30 3.64
C VAL A 220 -27.63 -12.70 2.59
N LYS A 221 -28.68 -12.02 3.04
CA LYS A 221 -29.63 -11.29 2.20
C LYS A 221 -29.59 -9.78 2.42
N ARG A 222 -29.15 -9.34 3.60
CA ARG A 222 -29.13 -7.95 4.04
C ARG A 222 -27.78 -7.62 4.62
N VAL A 223 -27.10 -6.60 4.10
CA VAL A 223 -25.77 -6.21 4.56
C VAL A 223 -25.70 -4.72 4.82
N SER A 224 -25.11 -4.34 5.96
CA SER A 224 -24.72 -2.96 6.24
C SER A 224 -23.25 -2.77 5.88
N VAL A 225 -22.94 -1.70 5.15
CA VAL A 225 -21.60 -1.41 4.65
C VAL A 225 -21.05 -0.19 5.38
N LEU A 226 -19.87 -0.35 5.97
CA LEU A 226 -19.12 0.72 6.62
C LEU A 226 -17.85 1.06 5.85
N ASN A 227 -17.35 2.31 5.99
CA ASN A 227 -16.06 2.72 5.47
C ASN A 227 -15.39 3.78 6.37
N ASP A 228 -14.06 3.87 6.31
CA ASP A 228 -13.22 4.80 7.07
C ASP A 228 -13.03 6.17 6.41
N LYS A 229 -13.61 6.42 5.25
CA LYS A 229 -13.45 7.60 4.37
C LYS A 229 -12.10 7.68 3.64
N GLU A 230 -11.14 6.83 3.94
CA GLU A 230 -9.89 6.80 3.19
C GLU A 230 -10.09 6.26 1.77
N ALA A 231 -9.16 6.55 0.86
CA ALA A 231 -9.27 6.16 -0.54
C ALA A 231 -9.52 4.65 -0.69
N TYR A 232 -8.73 3.82 0.02
CA TYR A 232 -8.90 2.37 0.00
C TYR A 232 -10.23 1.95 0.65
N GLY A 233 -10.48 2.31 1.90
CA GLY A 233 -11.64 1.79 2.63
C GLY A 233 -12.98 2.24 2.03
N LEU A 234 -13.07 3.48 1.55
CA LEU A 234 -14.24 3.95 0.79
C LEU A 234 -14.34 3.24 -0.55
N GLY A 235 -13.22 3.04 -1.25
CA GLY A 235 -13.17 2.37 -2.55
C GLY A 235 -13.65 0.93 -2.47
N VAL A 236 -13.06 0.11 -1.60
CA VAL A 236 -13.45 -1.31 -1.45
C VAL A 236 -14.89 -1.44 -0.95
N ALA A 237 -15.36 -0.53 -0.08
CA ALA A 237 -16.75 -0.50 0.38
C ALA A 237 -17.75 -0.22 -0.76
N LYS A 238 -17.45 0.76 -1.63
CA LYS A 238 -18.27 1.03 -2.83
C LYS A 238 -18.30 -0.18 -3.77
N ASN A 239 -17.12 -0.75 -4.06
CA ASN A 239 -16.99 -1.92 -4.92
C ASN A 239 -17.78 -3.11 -4.37
N PHE A 240 -17.67 -3.38 -3.06
CA PHE A 240 -18.45 -4.41 -2.40
C PHE A 240 -19.95 -4.11 -2.48
N ALA A 241 -20.39 -2.87 -2.21
CA ALA A 241 -21.80 -2.51 -2.26
C ALA A 241 -22.42 -2.72 -3.65
N GLY A 242 -21.71 -2.36 -4.72
CA GLY A 242 -22.14 -2.60 -6.10
C GLY A 242 -22.26 -4.07 -6.42
N ALA A 243 -21.25 -4.87 -6.05
CA ALA A 243 -21.27 -6.33 -6.22
C ALA A 243 -22.38 -6.98 -5.39
N ALA A 244 -22.60 -6.53 -4.14
CA ALA A 244 -23.62 -7.03 -3.24
C ALA A 244 -25.03 -6.84 -3.81
N LYS A 245 -25.34 -5.64 -4.31
CA LYS A 245 -26.62 -5.33 -4.99
C LYS A 245 -26.81 -6.22 -6.21
N ALA A 246 -25.78 -6.37 -7.04
CA ALA A 246 -25.84 -7.22 -8.24
C ALA A 246 -25.96 -8.72 -7.93
N ALA A 247 -25.44 -9.15 -6.77
CA ALA A 247 -25.57 -10.51 -6.27
C ALA A 247 -26.93 -10.78 -5.59
N GLY A 248 -27.83 -9.79 -5.54
CA GLY A 248 -29.18 -9.93 -4.97
C GLY A 248 -29.29 -9.61 -3.48
N MET A 249 -28.23 -9.07 -2.86
CA MET A 249 -28.32 -8.60 -1.48
C MET A 249 -28.94 -7.20 -1.39
N THR A 250 -29.67 -6.94 -0.31
CA THR A 250 -30.10 -5.60 0.07
C THR A 250 -28.98 -4.94 0.88
N VAL A 251 -28.40 -3.85 0.34
CA VAL A 251 -27.52 -2.98 1.12
C VAL A 251 -28.39 -2.08 2.01
N THR A 252 -28.45 -2.36 3.30
CA THR A 252 -29.35 -1.70 4.27
C THR A 252 -28.85 -0.32 4.70
N GLY A 253 -27.55 -0.06 4.52
CA GLY A 253 -26.92 1.21 4.82
C GLY A 253 -25.50 1.25 4.24
N PHE A 254 -25.07 2.45 3.84
CA PHE A 254 -23.70 2.75 3.45
C PHE A 254 -23.23 3.93 4.29
N THR A 255 -22.39 3.70 5.30
CA THR A 255 -22.10 4.67 6.35
C THR A 255 -20.60 4.79 6.58
N ALA A 256 -20.09 6.02 6.57
CA ALA A 256 -18.75 6.31 7.01
C ALA A 256 -18.67 6.34 8.55
N TYR A 257 -17.60 5.79 9.10
CA TYR A 257 -17.25 5.98 10.51
C TYR A 257 -16.06 6.92 10.66
N ASP A 258 -15.90 7.51 11.84
CA ASP A 258 -14.76 8.35 12.15
C ASP A 258 -13.80 7.55 13.07
N PRO A 259 -12.58 7.22 12.61
CA PRO A 259 -11.60 6.47 13.41
C PRO A 259 -11.20 7.13 14.74
N LYS A 260 -11.43 8.43 14.88
CA LYS A 260 -11.09 9.19 16.10
C LYS A 260 -12.13 9.06 17.22
N GLN A 261 -13.26 8.40 16.97
CA GLN A 261 -14.29 8.23 17.98
C GLN A 261 -13.87 7.19 19.03
N ALA A 262 -14.19 7.48 20.29
CA ALA A 262 -13.90 6.57 21.41
C ALA A 262 -14.74 5.28 21.37
N ASN A 263 -15.95 5.32 20.77
CA ASN A 263 -16.82 4.16 20.59
C ASN A 263 -17.80 4.35 19.44
N TYR A 264 -18.43 3.24 19.01
CA TYR A 264 -19.35 3.16 17.87
C TYR A 264 -20.72 2.59 18.26
N GLN A 265 -21.08 2.59 19.55
CA GLN A 265 -22.32 2.00 20.05
C GLN A 265 -23.56 2.62 19.40
N ALA A 266 -23.60 3.95 19.27
CA ALA A 266 -24.72 4.65 18.61
C ALA A 266 -24.83 4.27 17.12
N LEU A 267 -23.70 4.09 16.42
CA LEU A 267 -23.66 3.61 15.05
C LEU A 267 -24.28 2.21 14.93
N PHE A 268 -23.83 1.26 15.74
CA PHE A 268 -24.34 -0.12 15.68
C PHE A 268 -25.77 -0.25 16.23
N THR A 269 -26.22 0.61 17.10
CA THR A 269 -27.63 0.67 17.52
C THR A 269 -28.54 1.05 16.33
N ARG A 270 -28.13 2.02 15.49
CA ARG A 270 -28.85 2.36 14.25
C ARG A 270 -28.84 1.21 13.26
N ILE A 271 -27.67 0.55 13.08
CA ILE A 271 -27.52 -0.60 12.19
C ILE A 271 -28.40 -1.77 12.68
N LYS A 272 -28.50 -2.00 13.97
CA LYS A 272 -29.40 -3.01 14.56
C LYS A 272 -30.85 -2.82 14.13
N GLY A 273 -31.32 -1.56 14.09
CA GLY A 273 -32.66 -1.22 13.62
C GLY A 273 -32.89 -1.53 12.14
N GLN A 274 -31.82 -1.68 11.34
CA GLN A 274 -31.89 -2.07 9.93
C GLN A 274 -31.95 -3.59 9.75
N ASN A 275 -31.81 -4.38 10.81
CA ASN A 275 -31.83 -5.85 10.82
C ASN A 275 -30.93 -6.49 9.75
N PRO A 276 -29.60 -6.26 9.74
CA PRO A 276 -28.67 -6.85 8.80
C PRO A 276 -28.32 -8.30 9.17
N ASP A 277 -28.09 -9.16 8.17
CA ASP A 277 -27.50 -10.49 8.35
C ASP A 277 -25.96 -10.42 8.45
N ALA A 278 -25.39 -9.35 7.90
CA ALA A 278 -23.95 -9.13 7.88
C ALA A 278 -23.58 -7.65 7.93
N VAL A 279 -22.34 -7.39 8.37
CA VAL A 279 -21.65 -6.10 8.25
C VAL A 279 -20.40 -6.32 7.41
N PHE A 280 -20.17 -5.42 6.44
CA PHE A 280 -18.91 -5.27 5.72
C PHE A 280 -18.21 -4.00 6.22
N ILE A 281 -16.92 -4.07 6.48
CA ILE A 281 -16.14 -2.90 6.91
C ILE A 281 -15.01 -2.68 5.91
N GLY A 282 -15.14 -1.66 5.05
CA GLY A 282 -14.04 -1.15 4.23
C GLY A 282 -13.17 -0.23 5.08
N GLY A 283 -11.92 -0.65 5.32
CA GLY A 283 -11.00 0.08 6.17
C GLY A 283 -9.74 -0.71 6.48
N LEU A 284 -8.96 -0.18 7.40
CA LEU A 284 -7.67 -0.72 7.81
C LEU A 284 -7.69 -1.08 9.30
N ILE A 285 -6.83 -2.02 9.69
CA ILE A 285 -6.66 -2.37 11.10
C ILE A 285 -6.27 -1.15 11.95
N ASP A 286 -5.48 -0.23 11.39
CA ASP A 286 -4.98 0.98 12.05
C ASP A 286 -6.04 2.09 12.23
N GLU A 287 -7.25 1.90 11.68
CA GLU A 287 -8.36 2.86 11.73
C GLU A 287 -9.35 2.57 12.88
N ASN A 288 -8.82 2.36 14.08
CA ASN A 288 -9.59 2.05 15.31
C ASN A 288 -10.52 0.83 15.17
N SER A 289 -10.12 -0.09 14.33
CA SER A 289 -10.93 -1.25 13.94
C SER A 289 -11.21 -2.20 15.09
N GLY A 290 -10.28 -2.34 16.03
CA GLY A 290 -10.49 -3.16 17.23
C GLY A 290 -11.68 -2.68 18.02
N GLN A 291 -11.83 -1.36 18.24
CA GLN A 291 -12.99 -0.80 18.95
C GLN A 291 -14.27 -0.94 18.11
N LEU A 292 -14.18 -0.71 16.80
CA LEU A 292 -15.32 -0.87 15.89
C LEU A 292 -15.88 -2.31 15.92
N ILE A 293 -15.00 -3.31 15.87
CA ILE A 293 -15.39 -4.73 15.95
C ILE A 293 -15.95 -5.07 17.34
N ASN A 294 -15.37 -4.52 18.42
CA ASN A 294 -15.87 -4.72 19.78
C ASN A 294 -17.33 -4.24 19.91
N ASP A 295 -17.62 -3.03 19.44
CA ASP A 295 -18.95 -2.46 19.53
C ASP A 295 -19.96 -3.16 18.61
N LYS A 296 -19.50 -3.62 17.42
CA LYS A 296 -20.30 -4.48 16.56
C LYS A 296 -20.73 -5.76 17.30
N VAL A 297 -19.81 -6.45 17.94
CA VAL A 297 -20.12 -7.69 18.66
C VAL A 297 -21.00 -7.42 19.85
N GLN A 298 -20.76 -6.36 20.60
CA GLN A 298 -21.56 -5.98 21.76
C GLN A 298 -23.02 -5.68 21.40
N ILE A 299 -23.28 -5.00 20.28
CA ILE A 299 -24.62 -4.50 19.92
C ILE A 299 -25.37 -5.46 18.99
N LEU A 300 -24.68 -6.04 18.01
CA LEU A 300 -25.28 -6.90 16.97
C LEU A 300 -25.14 -8.39 17.27
N GLY A 301 -24.35 -8.77 18.27
CA GLY A 301 -24.04 -10.16 18.58
C GLY A 301 -22.77 -10.66 17.88
N SER A 302 -22.45 -11.94 18.11
CA SER A 302 -21.24 -12.59 17.58
C SER A 302 -21.15 -12.54 16.06
N ASN A 303 -19.96 -12.83 15.52
CA ASN A 303 -19.76 -12.85 14.08
C ASN A 303 -20.37 -14.10 13.40
N GLU A 304 -20.87 -15.06 14.17
CA GLU A 304 -21.74 -16.14 13.69
C GLU A 304 -23.22 -15.72 13.59
N GLN A 305 -23.69 -14.85 14.49
CA GLN A 305 -25.08 -14.35 14.51
C GLN A 305 -25.31 -13.29 13.44
N VAL A 306 -24.54 -12.21 13.47
CA VAL A 306 -24.47 -11.22 12.39
C VAL A 306 -23.07 -11.25 11.81
N LYS A 307 -22.94 -11.78 10.59
CA LYS A 307 -21.65 -12.04 9.97
C LYS A 307 -20.82 -10.76 9.83
N LEU A 308 -19.52 -10.90 9.93
CA LEU A 308 -18.58 -9.81 9.71
C LEU A 308 -17.65 -10.20 8.55
N MET A 309 -17.61 -9.37 7.53
CA MET A 309 -16.69 -9.50 6.39
C MET A 309 -15.70 -8.34 6.38
N LEU A 310 -14.43 -8.68 6.35
CA LEU A 310 -13.28 -7.78 6.43
C LEU A 310 -12.39 -8.02 5.21
N PRO A 311 -12.12 -7.00 4.38
CA PRO A 311 -11.25 -7.12 3.22
C PRO A 311 -9.76 -7.16 3.62
N ASP A 312 -8.89 -7.10 2.65
CA ASP A 312 -7.44 -7.32 2.78
C ASP A 312 -6.72 -6.38 3.76
N GLY A 313 -7.21 -5.18 4.00
CA GLY A 313 -6.70 -4.28 5.05
C GLY A 313 -6.74 -4.84 6.48
N PHE A 314 -7.34 -6.01 6.67
CA PHE A 314 -7.45 -6.73 7.95
C PHE A 314 -6.78 -8.11 7.94
N THR A 315 -6.18 -8.54 6.84
CA THR A 315 -5.65 -9.91 6.70
C THR A 315 -4.29 -10.11 7.34
N THR A 316 -4.21 -9.78 8.62
CA THR A 316 -3.07 -10.02 9.50
C THR A 316 -3.54 -10.64 10.82
N ASP A 317 -2.73 -11.50 11.42
CA ASP A 317 -3.03 -12.04 12.76
C ASP A 317 -3.04 -10.95 13.85
N ALA A 318 -2.48 -9.78 13.57
CA ALA A 318 -2.60 -8.59 14.41
C ALA A 318 -4.06 -8.17 14.67
N VAL A 319 -5.01 -8.55 13.79
CA VAL A 319 -6.44 -8.27 13.97
C VAL A 319 -7.02 -8.90 15.25
N PHE A 320 -6.38 -9.94 15.80
CA PHE A 320 -6.78 -10.57 17.06
C PHE A 320 -6.05 -10.02 18.28
N ASP A 321 -5.04 -9.18 18.09
CA ASP A 321 -4.15 -8.66 19.14
C ASP A 321 -4.45 -7.19 19.46
N ARG A 322 -4.91 -6.94 20.70
CA ARG A 322 -5.22 -5.58 21.18
C ARG A 322 -4.00 -4.65 21.16
N SER A 323 -2.82 -5.18 21.39
CA SER A 323 -1.58 -4.37 21.39
C SER A 323 -1.20 -3.86 20.00
N GLN A 324 -1.81 -4.43 18.95
CA GLN A 324 -1.58 -4.08 17.55
C GLN A 324 -2.84 -3.46 16.88
N GLY A 325 -3.77 -2.92 17.66
CA GLY A 325 -4.98 -2.27 17.14
C GLY A 325 -6.14 -3.24 16.85
N GLY A 326 -5.94 -4.54 17.06
CA GLY A 326 -6.96 -5.57 16.85
C GLY A 326 -7.80 -5.88 18.09
N THR A 327 -8.55 -6.99 18.03
CA THR A 327 -9.38 -7.48 19.13
C THR A 327 -9.67 -8.97 19.02
N PRO A 328 -9.71 -9.73 20.14
CA PRO A 328 -10.20 -11.11 20.15
C PRO A 328 -11.64 -11.27 19.63
N ASN A 329 -12.43 -10.20 19.63
CA ASN A 329 -13.81 -10.18 19.11
C ASN A 329 -13.86 -10.27 17.56
N ALA A 330 -12.72 -10.23 16.87
CA ALA A 330 -12.63 -10.57 15.45
C ALA A 330 -12.80 -12.09 15.17
N LYS A 331 -12.81 -12.93 16.21
CA LYS A 331 -13.12 -14.36 16.09
C LYS A 331 -14.48 -14.57 15.42
N GLY A 332 -14.54 -15.52 14.49
CA GLY A 332 -15.73 -15.82 13.69
C GLY A 332 -15.93 -14.93 12.47
N ALA A 333 -15.19 -13.83 12.33
CA ALA A 333 -15.21 -13.00 11.13
C ALA A 333 -14.61 -13.73 9.92
N PHE A 334 -15.00 -13.28 8.73
CA PHE A 334 -14.42 -13.67 7.45
C PHE A 334 -13.48 -12.58 6.95
N PHE A 335 -12.42 -13.00 6.26
CA PHE A 335 -11.40 -12.12 5.70
C PHE A 335 -11.11 -12.54 4.28
N SER A 336 -10.78 -11.59 3.41
CA SER A 336 -10.34 -11.89 2.05
C SER A 336 -9.02 -11.24 1.72
N VAL A 337 -8.19 -11.92 0.94
CA VAL A 337 -6.93 -11.40 0.41
C VAL A 337 -6.66 -11.95 -0.98
N ALA A 338 -5.98 -11.17 -1.81
CA ALA A 338 -5.53 -11.61 -3.11
C ALA A 338 -4.55 -12.78 -3.02
N GLY A 339 -4.62 -13.70 -3.97
CA GLY A 339 -3.77 -14.88 -4.07
C GLY A 339 -4.38 -16.16 -3.51
N VAL A 340 -3.63 -17.24 -3.59
CA VAL A 340 -3.97 -18.53 -3.00
C VAL A 340 -3.46 -18.59 -1.55
N GLY A 341 -4.09 -19.39 -0.72
CA GLY A 341 -3.56 -19.66 0.63
C GLY A 341 -2.12 -20.17 0.57
N ILE A 342 -1.31 -19.78 1.54
CA ILE A 342 0.14 -20.10 1.56
C ILE A 342 0.40 -21.61 1.42
N ASP A 343 -0.49 -22.45 1.95
CA ASP A 343 -0.45 -23.93 1.87
C ASP A 343 -0.82 -24.49 0.48
N LYS A 344 -1.29 -23.67 -0.42
CA LYS A 344 -1.75 -24.08 -1.78
C LYS A 344 -0.74 -23.76 -2.88
N TYR A 345 0.32 -23.04 -2.59
CA TYR A 345 1.37 -22.73 -3.58
C TYR A 345 2.09 -24.01 -4.05
N LYS A 346 2.54 -24.00 -5.29
CA LYS A 346 3.23 -25.12 -5.96
C LYS A 346 4.45 -24.61 -6.75
N GLY A 347 5.29 -25.54 -7.20
CA GLY A 347 6.40 -25.24 -8.11
C GLY A 347 7.40 -24.22 -7.57
N ALA A 348 7.77 -23.25 -8.39
CA ALA A 348 8.76 -22.22 -8.04
C ALA A 348 8.32 -21.35 -6.86
N ALA A 349 7.02 -21.01 -6.79
CA ALA A 349 6.49 -20.23 -5.68
C ALA A 349 6.58 -20.97 -4.35
N LEU A 350 6.26 -22.28 -4.30
CA LEU A 350 6.43 -23.07 -3.08
C LEU A 350 7.91 -23.16 -2.67
N LYS A 351 8.83 -23.34 -3.63
CA LYS A 351 10.27 -23.34 -3.35
C LYS A 351 10.71 -22.01 -2.73
N PHE A 352 10.27 -20.90 -3.30
CA PHE A 352 10.54 -19.56 -2.76
C PHE A 352 10.00 -19.43 -1.33
N ILE A 353 8.72 -19.78 -1.11
CA ILE A 353 8.06 -19.68 0.20
C ILE A 353 8.81 -20.48 1.26
N ASN A 354 9.20 -21.73 0.94
CA ASN A 354 9.93 -22.59 1.88
C ASN A 354 11.32 -22.00 2.22
N GLY A 355 12.04 -21.48 1.23
CA GLY A 355 13.32 -20.82 1.46
C GLY A 355 13.17 -19.53 2.26
N PHE A 356 12.19 -18.69 1.94
CA PHE A 356 11.90 -17.46 2.68
C PHE A 356 11.45 -17.75 4.12
N LYS A 357 10.57 -18.73 4.32
CA LYS A 357 10.09 -19.16 5.64
C LYS A 357 11.25 -19.52 6.60
N SER A 358 12.33 -20.13 6.08
CA SER A 358 13.49 -20.46 6.90
C SER A 358 14.20 -19.23 7.48
N THR A 359 14.00 -18.04 6.91
CA THR A 359 14.57 -16.77 7.38
C THR A 359 13.70 -16.05 8.43
N LEU A 360 12.47 -16.54 8.68
CA LEU A 360 11.47 -15.84 9.52
C LEU A 360 11.48 -16.28 10.99
N ASN A 361 12.48 -17.08 11.42
CA ASN A 361 12.60 -17.54 12.82
C ASN A 361 11.30 -18.16 13.36
N GLY A 362 10.66 -19.03 12.56
CA GLY A 362 9.45 -19.75 12.92
C GLY A 362 8.13 -18.99 12.74
N LYS A 363 8.17 -17.72 12.36
CA LYS A 363 6.94 -16.97 12.06
C LYS A 363 6.28 -17.48 10.76
N PRO A 364 4.95 -17.45 10.65
CA PRO A 364 4.26 -17.77 9.41
C PRO A 364 4.62 -16.76 8.31
N VAL A 365 4.54 -17.20 7.06
CA VAL A 365 4.71 -16.31 5.91
C VAL A 365 3.41 -15.53 5.70
N ASP A 366 3.51 -14.21 5.67
CA ASP A 366 2.40 -13.34 5.35
C ASP A 366 2.13 -13.36 3.82
N PRO A 367 0.87 -13.42 3.37
CA PRO A 367 0.55 -13.38 1.94
C PRO A 367 1.13 -12.18 1.19
N TYR A 368 1.18 -11.02 1.82
CA TYR A 368 1.73 -9.80 1.22
C TYR A 368 3.26 -9.85 1.04
N ALA A 369 3.98 -10.67 1.82
CA ALA A 369 5.41 -10.89 1.59
C ALA A 369 5.67 -11.48 0.20
N ILE A 370 4.76 -12.33 -0.31
CA ILE A 370 4.87 -12.92 -1.66
C ILE A 370 4.65 -11.85 -2.73
N LEU A 371 3.71 -10.92 -2.51
CA LEU A 371 3.49 -9.80 -3.42
C LEU A 371 4.67 -8.83 -3.42
N GLY A 372 5.26 -8.54 -2.25
CA GLY A 372 6.49 -7.76 -2.13
C GLY A 372 7.66 -8.38 -2.88
N ALA A 373 7.84 -9.71 -2.76
CA ALA A 373 8.84 -10.45 -3.51
C ALA A 373 8.59 -10.40 -5.02
N GLN A 374 7.32 -10.57 -5.45
CA GLN A 374 6.98 -10.50 -6.88
C GLN A 374 7.22 -9.10 -7.46
N ALA A 375 6.90 -8.04 -6.71
CA ALA A 375 7.21 -6.67 -7.14
C ALA A 375 8.73 -6.47 -7.29
N ALA A 376 9.53 -6.98 -6.34
CA ALA A 376 10.99 -6.92 -6.45
C ALA A 376 11.50 -7.65 -7.70
N GLN A 377 11.00 -8.86 -7.98
CA GLN A 377 11.38 -9.60 -9.19
C GLN A 377 11.03 -8.85 -10.47
N VAL A 378 9.83 -8.25 -10.55
CA VAL A 378 9.42 -7.45 -11.72
C VAL A 378 10.30 -6.22 -11.89
N LEU A 379 10.60 -5.49 -10.82
CA LEU A 379 11.42 -4.29 -10.89
C LEU A 379 12.86 -4.62 -11.29
N LEU A 380 13.47 -5.66 -10.71
CA LEU A 380 14.82 -6.09 -11.06
C LEU A 380 14.91 -6.60 -12.51
N ASP A 381 13.93 -7.37 -12.97
CA ASP A 381 13.85 -7.82 -14.39
C ASP A 381 13.70 -6.63 -15.34
N ALA A 382 12.92 -5.62 -14.97
CA ALA A 382 12.78 -4.39 -15.77
C ALA A 382 14.10 -3.59 -15.82
N ILE A 383 14.80 -3.46 -14.69
CA ILE A 383 16.11 -2.80 -14.63
C ILE A 383 17.15 -3.55 -15.46
N GLU A 384 17.20 -4.88 -15.35
CA GLU A 384 18.11 -5.73 -16.16
C GLU A 384 17.96 -5.48 -17.66
N LYS A 385 16.71 -5.36 -18.13
CA LYS A 385 16.35 -5.17 -19.54
C LYS A 385 16.44 -3.72 -20.02
N SER A 386 16.66 -2.79 -19.08
CA SER A 386 16.70 -1.36 -19.37
C SER A 386 18.10 -0.87 -19.75
N ASP A 387 18.14 0.35 -20.29
CA ASP A 387 19.39 1.09 -20.49
C ASP A 387 19.92 1.79 -19.22
N GLY A 388 19.23 1.63 -18.07
CA GLY A 388 19.55 2.24 -16.79
C GLY A 388 18.93 3.63 -16.62
N THR A 389 18.05 4.06 -17.52
CA THR A 389 17.26 5.29 -17.33
C THR A 389 15.91 5.00 -16.68
N ARG A 390 15.37 5.97 -15.92
CA ARG A 390 14.04 5.86 -15.29
C ARG A 390 12.93 5.61 -16.30
N SER A 391 12.94 6.36 -17.40
CA SER A 391 11.93 6.23 -18.46
C SER A 391 11.94 4.85 -19.12
N ASP A 392 13.12 4.25 -19.31
CA ASP A 392 13.19 2.91 -19.90
C ASP A 392 12.81 1.83 -18.88
N VAL A 393 13.16 1.99 -17.58
CA VAL A 393 12.67 1.09 -16.51
C VAL A 393 11.14 1.09 -16.45
N ILE A 394 10.47 2.26 -16.52
CA ILE A 394 9.01 2.33 -16.60
C ILE A 394 8.49 1.56 -17.82
N ALA A 395 9.07 1.80 -19.00
CA ALA A 395 8.67 1.10 -20.22
C ALA A 395 8.83 -0.43 -20.12
N LYS A 396 9.91 -0.91 -19.47
CA LYS A 396 10.14 -2.35 -19.24
C LYS A 396 9.16 -2.94 -18.21
N VAL A 397 8.80 -2.20 -17.15
CA VAL A 397 7.76 -2.65 -16.22
C VAL A 397 6.44 -2.86 -16.96
N PHE A 398 5.98 -1.89 -17.75
CA PHE A 398 4.72 -2.03 -18.51
C PHE A 398 4.79 -3.11 -19.60
N ALA A 399 5.97 -3.41 -20.14
CA ALA A 399 6.19 -4.51 -21.10
C ALA A 399 6.34 -5.89 -20.43
N THR A 400 6.26 -5.97 -19.11
CA THR A 400 6.47 -7.22 -18.35
C THR A 400 5.45 -8.30 -18.73
N LYS A 401 5.99 -9.50 -18.98
CA LYS A 401 5.22 -10.74 -19.14
C LYS A 401 5.85 -11.80 -18.27
N VAL A 402 5.20 -12.13 -17.17
CA VAL A 402 5.67 -13.13 -16.22
C VAL A 402 5.03 -14.48 -16.54
N SER A 403 5.88 -15.50 -16.65
CA SER A 403 5.47 -16.91 -16.70
C SER A 403 6.03 -17.64 -15.50
N ASN A 404 5.17 -18.37 -14.78
CA ASN A 404 5.52 -19.11 -13.57
C ASN A 404 6.12 -18.24 -12.44
N GLY A 405 5.63 -16.99 -12.32
CA GLY A 405 6.00 -16.11 -11.21
C GLY A 405 5.47 -16.59 -9.87
N LEU A 406 5.82 -15.88 -8.82
CA LEU A 406 5.37 -16.21 -7.46
C LEU A 406 3.84 -16.14 -7.33
N ILE A 407 3.20 -15.20 -8.06
CA ILE A 407 1.74 -15.08 -8.11
C ILE A 407 1.12 -15.71 -9.36
N GLY A 408 1.91 -16.48 -10.13
CA GLY A 408 1.45 -17.14 -11.36
C GLY A 408 1.84 -16.40 -12.63
N ASN A 409 1.03 -16.60 -13.69
CA ASN A 409 1.26 -15.96 -14.99
C ASN A 409 0.49 -14.64 -15.07
N PHE A 410 1.15 -13.56 -15.45
CA PHE A 410 0.52 -12.26 -15.63
C PHE A 410 1.30 -11.33 -16.55
N SER A 411 0.66 -10.28 -16.98
CA SER A 411 1.25 -9.07 -17.59
C SER A 411 0.53 -7.85 -17.03
N PHE A 412 0.98 -6.65 -17.35
CA PHE A 412 0.26 -5.42 -17.07
C PHE A 412 -0.53 -4.96 -18.30
N ASN A 413 -1.66 -4.28 -18.07
CA ASN A 413 -2.34 -3.50 -19.08
C ASN A 413 -1.69 -2.11 -19.21
N GLU A 414 -2.21 -1.28 -20.11
CA GLU A 414 -1.75 0.09 -20.32
C GLU A 414 -1.87 0.99 -19.09
N ASN A 415 -2.73 0.64 -18.13
CA ASN A 415 -2.96 1.38 -16.90
C ASN A 415 -2.11 0.88 -15.72
N GLY A 416 -1.34 -0.20 -15.88
CA GLY A 416 -0.51 -0.79 -14.82
C GLY A 416 -1.21 -1.83 -13.95
N ASP A 417 -2.41 -2.27 -14.33
CA ASP A 417 -3.12 -3.34 -13.63
C ASP A 417 -2.73 -4.72 -14.16
N LEU A 418 -2.85 -5.72 -13.29
CA LEU A 418 -2.65 -7.11 -13.67
C LEU A 418 -3.64 -7.55 -14.74
N THR A 419 -3.12 -8.20 -15.77
CA THR A 419 -3.88 -8.93 -16.78
C THR A 419 -3.44 -10.37 -16.84
N GLY A 420 -4.34 -11.24 -17.29
CA GLY A 420 -4.08 -12.68 -17.38
C GLY A 420 -5.13 -13.44 -16.59
N ALA A 421 -6.10 -14.02 -17.29
CA ALA A 421 -7.27 -14.67 -16.69
C ALA A 421 -6.98 -16.04 -16.03
N LYS A 422 -5.73 -16.49 -15.97
CA LYS A 422 -5.39 -17.84 -15.48
C LYS A 422 -4.17 -17.79 -14.56
N GLY A 423 -4.38 -18.07 -13.29
CA GLY A 423 -3.30 -18.19 -12.30
C GLY A 423 -3.64 -17.60 -10.95
N ALA A 424 -2.73 -17.70 -10.00
CA ALA A 424 -2.90 -17.21 -8.64
C ALA A 424 -3.12 -15.68 -8.58
N ALA A 425 -2.66 -14.94 -9.58
CA ALA A 425 -2.77 -13.46 -9.64
C ALA A 425 -4.20 -12.91 -9.65
N VAL A 426 -5.20 -13.73 -9.99
CA VAL A 426 -6.62 -13.32 -10.05
C VAL A 426 -7.50 -14.09 -9.07
N LEU A 427 -6.90 -14.89 -8.20
CA LEU A 427 -7.61 -15.64 -7.17
C LEU A 427 -7.59 -14.85 -5.85
N PHE A 428 -8.61 -15.11 -5.04
CA PHE A 428 -8.70 -14.61 -3.68
C PHE A 428 -8.91 -15.76 -2.70
N THR A 429 -8.26 -15.67 -1.56
CA THR A 429 -8.47 -16.61 -0.47
C THR A 429 -9.35 -15.96 0.59
N ILE A 430 -10.40 -16.68 0.96
CA ILE A 430 -11.26 -16.35 2.10
C ILE A 430 -10.73 -17.12 3.32
N TYR A 431 -10.55 -16.40 4.41
CA TYR A 431 -10.17 -16.95 5.70
C TYR A 431 -11.33 -16.85 6.69
N LYS A 432 -11.36 -17.76 7.64
CA LYS A 432 -12.18 -17.64 8.86
C LYS A 432 -11.26 -17.38 10.06
N GLY A 433 -11.58 -16.34 10.82
CA GLY A 433 -10.86 -16.00 12.04
C GLY A 433 -11.18 -16.92 13.20
N THR A 434 -10.12 -17.38 13.87
CA THR A 434 -10.21 -18.04 15.20
C THR A 434 -9.39 -17.23 16.20
N ASN A 435 -8.11 -17.54 16.37
CA ASN A 435 -7.07 -16.69 16.96
C ASN A 435 -6.01 -16.35 15.90
N HIS A 436 -6.19 -16.87 14.70
CA HIS A 436 -5.42 -16.61 13.48
C HIS A 436 -6.33 -16.79 12.27
N LEU A 437 -5.80 -16.43 11.10
CA LEU A 437 -6.47 -16.59 9.82
C LEU A 437 -6.34 -18.04 9.34
N ASN A 438 -7.47 -18.72 9.21
CA ASN A 438 -7.52 -20.08 8.71
C ASN A 438 -8.13 -20.10 7.32
N THR A 439 -7.41 -20.64 6.33
CA THR A 439 -7.88 -20.77 4.97
C THR A 439 -9.21 -21.54 4.94
N LEU A 440 -10.22 -20.90 4.37
CA LEU A 440 -11.56 -21.52 4.18
C LEU A 440 -11.71 -21.98 2.74
N LEU A 441 -11.49 -21.11 1.78
CA LEU A 441 -11.54 -21.43 0.35
C LEU A 441 -10.73 -20.42 -0.47
N THR A 442 -10.37 -20.83 -1.70
CA THR A 442 -9.80 -19.94 -2.71
C THR A 442 -10.71 -19.92 -3.92
N THR A 443 -11.02 -18.75 -4.45
CA THR A 443 -12.00 -18.56 -5.52
C THR A 443 -11.59 -17.44 -6.48
N ALA A 444 -12.13 -17.47 -7.70
CA ALA A 444 -12.00 -16.40 -8.67
C ALA A 444 -13.18 -15.41 -8.57
N PRO A 445 -12.96 -14.12 -8.87
CA PRO A 445 -14.04 -13.16 -8.97
C PRO A 445 -15.01 -13.50 -10.11
N ASP A 446 -16.28 -13.19 -9.91
CA ASP A 446 -17.30 -13.32 -10.94
C ASP A 446 -17.29 -12.07 -11.83
N PRO A 447 -17.07 -12.18 -13.15
CA PRO A 447 -16.92 -11.02 -14.03
C PRO A 447 -18.15 -10.08 -14.04
N LYS A 448 -19.37 -10.61 -13.83
CA LYS A 448 -20.58 -9.77 -13.77
C LYS A 448 -20.61 -8.94 -12.49
N LEU A 449 -20.19 -9.52 -11.37
CA LEU A 449 -20.09 -8.81 -10.10
C LEU A 449 -18.95 -7.80 -10.12
N VAL A 450 -17.83 -8.10 -10.77
CA VAL A 450 -16.71 -7.15 -10.99
C VAL A 450 -17.19 -5.93 -11.77
N ALA A 451 -17.95 -6.14 -12.86
CA ALA A 451 -18.49 -5.03 -13.64
C ALA A 451 -19.45 -4.13 -12.82
N ALA A 452 -20.30 -4.75 -11.98
CA ALA A 452 -21.20 -4.01 -11.09
C ALA A 452 -20.44 -3.24 -9.99
N ALA A 453 -19.38 -3.84 -9.43
CA ALA A 453 -18.49 -3.22 -8.47
C ALA A 453 -17.85 -1.94 -9.06
N ARG A 454 -17.25 -2.05 -10.25
CA ARG A 454 -16.65 -0.90 -10.96
C ARG A 454 -17.65 0.22 -11.21
N LYS A 455 -18.86 -0.13 -11.66
CA LYS A 455 -19.92 0.85 -11.92
C LYS A 455 -20.30 1.65 -10.67
N GLU A 456 -20.44 0.99 -9.53
CA GLU A 456 -20.76 1.65 -8.24
C GLU A 456 -19.62 2.54 -7.76
N ALA A 457 -18.37 2.11 -7.94
CA ALA A 457 -17.20 2.88 -7.51
C ALA A 457 -16.96 4.13 -8.37
N ALA A 458 -17.29 4.05 -9.66
CA ALA A 458 -17.14 5.17 -10.60
C ALA A 458 -18.13 6.32 -10.33
N GLY A 459 -19.15 6.13 -9.52
CA GLY A 459 -20.07 7.19 -9.09
C GLY A 459 -21.44 7.06 -9.49
#